data_a9e628869b590214a5614564a7fa448a
#
_entry.id   a9e628869b590214a5614564a7fa448a
#
_cell.length_a   1.000
_cell.length_b   1.000
_cell.length_c   1.000
_cell.angle_alpha   90.00
_cell.angle_beta   90.00
_cell.angle_gamma   90.00
#
_symmetry.space_group_name_H-M   'P 1'
#
loop_
_entity.id
_entity.type
_entity.pdbx_description
1 polymer ?
#
loop_
_entity_poly.entity_id
_entity_poly.type
_entity_poly.pdbx_seq_one_letter_code
_entity_poly.pdbx_strand_id
1 'polypeptide(L)'
;MWQSNWVRSIVALVAALLGASVLAVPPSSAGPTVCDYPACTPGIMPHQVLGAPCDNTTYYAFGVDDSNVPPASQPGRLMFCGSPRRYQPRWFRSPPMAGVKDENSDCQNYLNYVAQAPDGLFLICIAHDGMSSWVRADT
;
A
#
# COMPACT_ATOMS: atom_id res chain seq x y z
N MET A 1 -77.95 37.96 30.01
CA MET A 1 -78.12 36.77 30.91
C MET A 1 -77.25 35.65 30.33
N TRP A 2 -76.31 35.31 31.14
CA TRP A 2 -75.71 33.99 31.30
C TRP A 2 -75.04 33.40 30.01
N GLN A 3 -73.83 33.37 30.08
CA GLN A 3 -72.84 32.36 30.58
C GLN A 3 -72.13 31.77 29.42
N SER A 4 -70.99 31.43 29.45
CA SER A 4 -69.99 31.17 30.49
C SER A 4 -68.66 30.92 29.82
N ASN A 5 -67.68 31.42 30.47
CA ASN A 5 -66.27 31.13 30.33
C ASN A 5 -65.92 29.62 30.44
N TRP A 6 -65.74 28.93 29.37
CA TRP A 6 -65.10 27.62 29.40
C TRP A 6 -64.27 27.36 28.14
N VAL A 7 -63.56 28.33 27.64
CA VAL A 7 -62.53 28.07 26.58
C VAL A 7 -61.25 28.73 27.06
N ARG A 8 -60.84 28.40 28.23
CA ARG A 8 -59.48 28.66 28.68
C ARG A 8 -58.89 27.33 29.09
N SER A 9 -57.71 27.00 28.59
CA SER A 9 -56.83 25.93 29.04
C SER A 9 -56.82 24.63 28.20
N ILE A 10 -56.58 24.68 26.93
CA ILE A 10 -55.83 23.61 26.27
C ILE A 10 -54.96 24.25 25.19
N VAL A 11 -54.09 25.12 25.63
CA VAL A 11 -52.92 25.53 24.83
C VAL A 11 -51.73 25.43 25.78
N ALA A 12 -51.30 24.24 26.01
CA ALA A 12 -49.98 24.05 26.60
C ALA A 12 -49.56 22.60 26.31
N LEU A 13 -48.33 22.45 25.91
CA LEU A 13 -47.58 21.20 25.85
C LEU A 13 -47.75 20.34 24.57
N VAL A 14 -47.43 20.90 23.43
CA VAL A 14 -46.66 20.15 22.44
C VAL A 14 -45.31 20.86 22.31
N ALA A 15 -44.56 20.84 23.38
CA ALA A 15 -43.14 21.19 23.34
C ALA A 15 -42.39 19.98 22.84
N ALA A 16 -42.00 20.04 21.56
CA ALA A 16 -40.67 19.73 21.08
C ALA A 16 -39.90 18.58 21.78
N LEU A 17 -40.08 17.38 21.33
CA LEU A 17 -39.05 16.35 21.40
C LEU A 17 -38.48 16.14 19.99
N LEU A 18 -37.84 17.18 19.46
CA LEU A 18 -36.85 17.02 18.40
C LEU A 18 -35.60 16.48 19.06
N GLY A 19 -35.61 15.19 19.40
CA GLY A 19 -34.44 14.44 19.75
C GLY A 19 -33.56 14.38 18.51
N ALA A 20 -32.49 15.16 18.49
CA ALA A 20 -31.42 15.02 17.49
C ALA A 20 -30.79 13.64 17.69
N SER A 21 -31.24 12.67 16.93
CA SER A 21 -30.55 11.38 16.78
C SER A 21 -29.24 11.64 16.06
N VAL A 22 -28.18 11.89 16.82
CA VAL A 22 -26.82 11.86 16.32
C VAL A 22 -26.58 10.41 15.95
N LEU A 23 -26.69 10.10 14.67
CA LEU A 23 -26.22 8.85 14.11
C LEU A 23 -24.70 8.84 14.28
N ALA A 24 -24.22 8.21 15.36
CA ALA A 24 -22.83 7.90 15.53
C ALA A 24 -22.46 6.94 14.40
N VAL A 25 -21.82 7.47 13.36
CA VAL A 25 -21.18 6.66 12.32
C VAL A 25 -20.07 5.89 13.04
N PRO A 26 -20.14 4.54 13.10
CA PRO A 26 -19.05 3.79 13.68
C PRO A 26 -17.77 4.11 12.90
N PRO A 27 -16.62 4.30 13.57
CA PRO A 27 -15.36 4.43 12.88
C PRO A 27 -15.18 3.17 12.02
N SER A 28 -15.10 3.36 10.71
CA SER A 28 -14.70 2.28 9.83
C SER A 28 -13.27 1.92 10.21
N SER A 29 -13.11 0.83 10.95
CA SER A 29 -11.81 0.20 11.14
C SER A 29 -11.37 -0.28 9.76
N ALA A 30 -10.63 0.56 9.04
CA ALA A 30 -9.87 0.09 7.91
C ALA A 30 -8.89 -0.94 8.49
N GLY A 31 -9.17 -2.23 8.29
CA GLY A 31 -8.21 -3.28 8.56
C GLY A 31 -6.92 -3.00 7.79
N PRO A 32 -5.80 -3.59 8.17
CA PRO A 32 -4.55 -3.41 7.45
C PRO A 32 -4.80 -3.74 5.98
N THR A 33 -4.60 -2.75 5.12
CA THR A 33 -4.75 -2.95 3.67
C THR A 33 -3.60 -3.86 3.24
N VAL A 34 -3.94 -5.09 2.87
CA VAL A 34 -2.96 -6.03 2.34
C VAL A 34 -2.40 -5.46 1.05
N CYS A 35 -1.09 -5.27 1.00
CA CYS A 35 -0.39 -4.77 -0.18
C CYS A 35 0.26 -5.95 -0.91
N ASP A 36 -0.40 -6.45 -1.95
CA ASP A 36 0.01 -7.61 -2.72
C ASP A 36 0.53 -7.27 -4.13
N TYR A 37 0.76 -6.00 -4.41
CA TYR A 37 1.19 -5.56 -5.75
C TYR A 37 2.05 -4.29 -5.67
N PRO A 38 2.84 -3.99 -6.72
CA PRO A 38 3.79 -2.89 -6.69
C PRO A 38 3.17 -1.51 -6.44
N ALA A 39 1.97 -1.24 -6.96
CA ALA A 39 1.36 0.09 -6.86
C ALA A 39 1.00 0.51 -5.43
N CYS A 40 0.81 -0.43 -4.51
CA CYS A 40 0.56 -0.13 -3.11
C CYS A 40 1.84 -0.14 -2.25
N THR A 41 2.98 -0.55 -2.82
CA THR A 41 4.24 -0.66 -2.08
C THR A 41 4.83 0.73 -1.85
N PRO A 42 5.10 1.12 -0.59
CA PRO A 42 5.67 2.42 -0.29
C PRO A 42 7.08 2.60 -0.86
N GLY A 43 7.44 3.82 -1.21
CA GLY A 43 8.81 4.18 -1.59
C GLY A 43 9.24 3.80 -3.01
N ILE A 44 8.34 3.29 -3.85
CA ILE A 44 8.66 3.09 -5.27
C ILE A 44 8.75 4.46 -5.97
N MET A 45 9.89 4.72 -6.59
CA MET A 45 10.17 5.98 -7.27
C MET A 45 9.53 6.00 -8.67
N PRO A 46 8.67 6.95 -9.00
CA PRO A 46 8.14 7.10 -10.36
C PRO A 46 9.21 7.67 -11.31
N HIS A 47 8.93 7.61 -12.60
CA HIS A 47 9.69 8.31 -13.66
C HIS A 47 11.18 7.93 -13.73
N GLN A 48 11.48 6.66 -13.57
CA GLN A 48 12.86 6.19 -13.70
C GLN A 48 13.17 5.72 -15.12
N VAL A 49 14.43 5.70 -15.47
CA VAL A 49 14.91 5.29 -16.80
C VAL A 49 15.84 4.09 -16.67
N LEU A 50 15.54 3.01 -17.37
CA LEU A 50 16.36 1.81 -17.38
C LEU A 50 17.80 2.13 -17.79
N GLY A 51 18.77 1.71 -16.97
CA GLY A 51 20.20 1.96 -17.19
C GLY A 51 20.68 3.33 -16.74
N ALA A 52 19.81 4.25 -16.36
CA ALA A 52 20.21 5.53 -15.78
C ALA A 52 20.90 5.33 -14.42
N PRO A 53 21.81 6.24 -14.02
CA PRO A 53 22.39 6.21 -12.68
C PRO A 53 21.31 6.33 -11.58
N CYS A 54 21.55 5.69 -10.44
CA CYS A 54 20.75 5.84 -9.24
C CYS A 54 21.66 5.90 -8.00
N ASP A 55 21.15 6.45 -6.90
CA ASP A 55 22.00 6.83 -5.77
C ASP A 55 21.94 5.85 -4.60
N ASN A 56 20.91 5.02 -4.52
CA ASN A 56 20.69 4.17 -3.36
C ASN A 56 20.63 2.69 -3.74
N THR A 57 21.60 1.93 -3.24
CA THR A 57 21.64 0.47 -3.38
C THR A 57 21.41 -0.24 -2.06
N THR A 58 21.30 0.48 -0.96
CA THR A 58 21.34 -0.08 0.41
C THR A 58 20.07 -0.84 0.68
N TYR A 59 19.11 -0.99 0.09
CA TYR A 59 17.89 -1.76 0.32
C TYR A 59 17.10 -1.93 -0.99
N TYR A 60 17.79 -2.02 -2.10
CA TYR A 60 17.16 -2.13 -3.40
C TYR A 60 16.04 -1.09 -3.57
N ALA A 61 16.41 0.18 -3.70
CA ALA A 61 15.43 1.19 -4.03
C ALA A 61 14.71 0.79 -5.32
N PHE A 62 13.38 0.73 -5.28
CA PHE A 62 12.58 0.37 -6.44
C PHE A 62 12.10 1.62 -7.17
N GLY A 63 12.03 1.50 -8.49
CA GLY A 63 11.48 2.51 -9.37
C GLY A 63 10.58 1.91 -10.45
N VAL A 64 9.75 2.74 -11.04
CA VAL A 64 8.90 2.38 -12.17
C VAL A 64 9.44 3.05 -13.42
N ASP A 65 9.67 2.24 -14.46
CA ASP A 65 10.06 2.74 -15.77
C ASP A 65 8.88 3.46 -16.44
N ASP A 66 9.06 4.70 -16.79
CA ASP A 66 8.13 5.41 -17.64
C ASP A 66 8.82 6.12 -18.82
N SER A 67 10.07 5.77 -19.06
CA SER A 67 10.76 6.21 -20.25
C SER A 67 10.07 5.65 -21.50
N ASN A 68 9.73 6.53 -22.43
CA ASN A 68 9.17 6.14 -23.72
C ASN A 68 10.27 5.91 -24.77
N VAL A 69 11.42 5.39 -24.37
CA VAL A 69 12.57 5.16 -25.25
C VAL A 69 12.61 3.70 -25.71
N PRO A 70 12.09 3.36 -26.90
CA PRO A 70 12.22 2.02 -27.46
C PRO A 70 13.68 1.67 -27.76
N PRO A 71 14.07 0.39 -27.74
CA PRO A 71 13.28 -0.82 -27.41
C PRO A 71 13.36 -1.20 -25.93
N ALA A 72 14.05 -0.43 -25.11
CA ALA A 72 14.40 -0.82 -23.74
C ALA A 72 13.31 -0.50 -22.72
N SER A 73 12.47 0.50 -22.99
CA SER A 73 11.46 0.93 -22.05
C SER A 73 10.19 0.10 -22.14
N GLN A 74 9.65 -0.23 -20.98
CA GLN A 74 8.31 -0.78 -20.82
C GLN A 74 7.63 0.02 -19.73
N PRO A 75 6.81 1.00 -20.06
CA PRO A 75 6.12 1.82 -19.07
C PRO A 75 5.39 0.98 -18.03
N GLY A 76 5.53 1.35 -16.77
CA GLY A 76 4.98 0.59 -15.63
C GLY A 76 5.85 -0.59 -15.16
N ARG A 77 6.99 -0.87 -15.80
CA ARG A 77 7.88 -1.94 -15.38
C ARG A 77 8.63 -1.57 -14.10
N LEU A 78 8.63 -2.49 -13.16
CA LEU A 78 9.40 -2.34 -11.94
C LEU A 78 10.90 -2.51 -12.20
N MET A 79 11.68 -1.64 -11.60
CA MET A 79 13.13 -1.65 -11.63
C MET A 79 13.70 -1.56 -10.24
N PHE A 80 14.93 -2.01 -10.05
CA PHE A 80 15.68 -1.80 -8.81
C PHE A 80 17.00 -1.07 -9.09
N CYS A 81 17.46 -0.29 -8.11
CA CYS A 81 18.75 0.33 -8.13
C CYS A 81 19.83 -0.65 -7.66
N GLY A 82 20.80 -0.96 -8.49
CA GLY A 82 21.81 -1.95 -8.15
C GLY A 82 23.19 -1.65 -8.75
N SER A 83 24.20 -2.30 -8.19
CA SER A 83 25.60 -2.23 -8.68
C SER A 83 26.22 -3.64 -8.75
N PRO A 84 25.80 -4.49 -9.69
CA PRO A 84 26.16 -5.90 -9.71
C PRO A 84 27.67 -6.17 -9.90
N ARG A 85 28.44 -5.17 -10.30
CA ARG A 85 29.90 -5.30 -10.52
C ARG A 85 30.73 -4.22 -9.82
N ARG A 86 30.19 -3.61 -8.76
CA ARG A 86 30.82 -2.49 -8.03
C ARG A 86 31.09 -1.24 -8.89
N TYR A 87 30.33 -1.08 -9.96
CA TYR A 87 30.30 0.16 -10.74
C TYR A 87 29.27 1.12 -10.17
N GLN A 88 29.17 2.29 -10.79
CA GLN A 88 28.13 3.25 -10.46
C GLN A 88 26.76 2.56 -10.48
N PRO A 89 25.95 2.70 -9.42
CA PRO A 89 24.62 2.14 -9.37
C PRO A 89 23.74 2.61 -10.51
N ARG A 90 22.95 1.70 -11.06
CA ARG A 90 22.02 1.96 -12.16
C ARG A 90 20.71 1.25 -11.98
N TRP A 91 19.70 1.73 -12.66
CA TRP A 91 18.39 1.07 -12.70
C TRP A 91 18.43 -0.19 -13.56
N PHE A 92 18.12 -1.31 -12.95
CA PHE A 92 17.99 -2.61 -13.59
C PHE A 92 16.56 -3.12 -13.53
N ARG A 93 16.20 -4.01 -14.43
CA ARG A 93 14.90 -4.70 -14.40
C ARG A 93 14.78 -5.53 -13.14
N SER A 94 13.67 -5.35 -12.40
CA SER A 94 13.33 -6.17 -11.25
C SER A 94 12.58 -7.44 -11.66
N PRO A 95 12.71 -8.52 -10.90
CA PRO A 95 11.72 -9.59 -10.88
C PRO A 95 10.33 -9.02 -10.52
N PRO A 96 9.25 -9.78 -10.75
CA PRO A 96 7.91 -9.38 -10.30
C PRO A 96 7.90 -9.12 -8.80
N MET A 97 7.14 -8.12 -8.34
CA MET A 97 7.02 -7.79 -6.94
C MET A 97 5.65 -8.21 -6.40
N ALA A 98 5.67 -8.88 -5.26
CA ALA A 98 4.48 -9.32 -4.53
C ALA A 98 3.92 -8.26 -3.56
N GLY A 99 4.50 -7.07 -3.51
CA GLY A 99 4.09 -6.01 -2.58
C GLY A 99 4.83 -6.04 -1.26
N VAL A 100 4.14 -5.73 -0.16
CA VAL A 100 4.71 -5.76 1.20
C VAL A 100 4.44 -7.12 1.83
N LYS A 101 5.47 -7.76 2.37
CA LYS A 101 5.42 -9.07 3.00
C LYS A 101 6.24 -9.09 4.29
N ASP A 102 5.85 -9.96 5.20
CA ASP A 102 6.61 -10.19 6.43
C ASP A 102 7.74 -11.19 6.17
N GLU A 103 8.91 -10.90 6.74
CA GLU A 103 10.03 -11.84 6.74
C GLU A 103 9.62 -13.16 7.40
N ASN A 104 10.08 -14.29 6.86
CA ASN A 104 9.74 -15.65 7.25
C ASN A 104 8.27 -16.07 7.02
N SER A 105 7.42 -15.24 6.46
CA SER A 105 6.08 -15.67 6.03
C SER A 105 6.14 -16.53 4.78
N ASP A 106 5.10 -17.34 4.55
CA ASP A 106 5.01 -18.21 3.38
C ASP A 106 4.98 -17.43 2.07
N CYS A 107 5.71 -17.92 1.07
CA CYS A 107 5.74 -17.34 -0.25
C CYS A 107 5.55 -18.35 -1.39
N GLN A 108 4.95 -19.50 -1.12
CA GLN A 108 4.81 -20.59 -2.09
C GLN A 108 4.22 -20.18 -3.44
N ASN A 109 3.30 -19.21 -3.44
CA ASN A 109 2.68 -18.67 -4.63
C ASN A 109 3.51 -17.58 -5.34
N TYR A 110 4.67 -17.22 -4.79
CA TYR A 110 5.50 -16.11 -5.23
C TYR A 110 6.95 -16.51 -5.52
N LEU A 111 7.16 -17.76 -5.90
CA LEU A 111 8.50 -18.21 -6.32
C LEU A 111 9.05 -17.34 -7.44
N ASN A 112 10.30 -16.90 -7.30
CA ASN A 112 10.98 -15.93 -8.18
C ASN A 112 10.43 -14.50 -8.15
N TYR A 113 9.57 -14.18 -7.19
CA TYR A 113 9.17 -12.81 -6.90
C TYR A 113 10.08 -12.18 -5.86
N VAL A 114 10.06 -10.86 -5.84
CA VAL A 114 10.63 -10.03 -4.77
C VAL A 114 9.52 -9.38 -3.98
N ALA A 115 9.82 -8.91 -2.79
CA ALA A 115 8.89 -8.16 -1.96
C ALA A 115 9.64 -7.12 -1.14
N GLN A 116 8.91 -6.25 -0.48
CA GLN A 116 9.44 -5.30 0.48
C GLN A 116 8.91 -5.65 1.87
N ALA A 117 9.79 -5.72 2.86
CA ALA A 117 9.38 -5.84 4.25
C ALA A 117 8.73 -4.54 4.75
N PRO A 118 7.96 -4.56 5.86
CA PRO A 118 7.37 -3.35 6.42
C PRO A 118 8.38 -2.26 6.80
N ASP A 119 9.62 -2.63 7.07
CA ASP A 119 10.73 -1.72 7.35
C ASP A 119 11.42 -1.19 6.07
N GLY A 120 10.93 -1.57 4.90
CA GLY A 120 11.46 -1.16 3.60
C GLY A 120 12.58 -2.04 3.06
N LEU A 121 13.02 -3.07 3.78
CA LEU A 121 14.07 -3.96 3.33
C LEU A 121 13.59 -4.93 2.25
N PHE A 122 14.52 -5.33 1.41
CA PHE A 122 14.26 -6.21 0.28
C PHE A 122 14.11 -7.67 0.72
N LEU A 123 13.09 -8.34 0.20
CA LEU A 123 12.83 -9.76 0.42
C LEU A 123 12.83 -10.52 -0.91
N ILE A 124 13.35 -11.74 -0.86
CA ILE A 124 13.24 -12.73 -1.95
C ILE A 124 12.50 -13.95 -1.45
N CYS A 125 11.76 -14.59 -2.33
CA CYS A 125 11.10 -15.86 -2.02
C CYS A 125 12.07 -17.02 -2.29
N ILE A 126 12.44 -17.77 -1.25
CA ILE A 126 13.32 -18.94 -1.35
C ILE A 126 12.54 -20.20 -0.99
N ALA A 127 12.67 -21.24 -1.83
CA ALA A 127 12.20 -22.58 -1.50
C ALA A 127 13.30 -23.34 -0.75
N HIS A 128 12.93 -23.94 0.36
CA HIS A 128 13.81 -24.78 1.20
C HIS A 128 13.02 -25.92 1.81
N ASP A 129 13.49 -27.16 1.63
CA ASP A 129 12.90 -28.38 2.22
C ASP A 129 11.39 -28.56 2.01
N GLY A 130 10.89 -28.21 0.83
CA GLY A 130 9.48 -28.33 0.48
C GLY A 130 8.57 -27.22 1.01
N MET A 131 9.13 -26.25 1.71
CA MET A 131 8.48 -25.00 2.11
C MET A 131 9.08 -23.81 1.35
N SER A 132 8.46 -22.68 1.42
CA SER A 132 9.00 -21.45 0.86
C SER A 132 8.74 -20.29 1.80
N SER A 133 9.73 -19.43 1.96
CA SER A 133 9.61 -18.28 2.84
C SER A 133 10.28 -17.04 2.27
N TRP A 134 9.75 -15.90 2.66
CA TRP A 134 10.37 -14.61 2.40
C TRP A 134 11.60 -14.43 3.27
N VAL A 135 12.75 -14.22 2.65
CA VAL A 135 14.02 -13.98 3.35
C VAL A 135 14.68 -12.71 2.86
N ARG A 136 15.49 -12.10 3.71
CA ARG A 136 16.29 -10.93 3.30
C ARG A 136 17.34 -11.34 2.29
N ALA A 137 17.52 -10.55 1.26
CA ALA A 137 18.49 -10.84 0.20
C ALA A 137 19.89 -10.28 0.46
N ASP A 138 20.06 -9.50 1.50
CA ASP A 138 21.26 -8.76 1.88
C ASP A 138 22.08 -9.45 3.01
N THR A 139 21.76 -10.70 3.33
CA THR A 139 22.47 -11.50 4.36
C THR A 139 23.43 -12.50 3.74
#